data_4d8e50dba739ee385020acc4c9ea9db6
#
_entry.id   4d8e50dba739ee385020acc4c9ea9db6
#
_cell.length_a   1.000
_cell.length_b   1.000
_cell.length_c   1.000
_cell.angle_alpha   90.00
_cell.angle_beta   90.00
_cell.angle_gamma   90.00
#
_symmetry.space_group_name_H-M   'P 1'
#
loop_
_entity.id
_entity.type
_entity.pdbx_description
1 polymer ?
#
loop_
_entity_poly.entity_id
_entity_poly.type
_entity_poly.pdbx_seq_one_letter_code
_entity_poly.pdbx_strand_id
1 'polypeptide(L)'
;MRVWSYSHAVRYSLEHKALTRDNILSMAARSFRERGGSSGIGTVMKKSGLTKGGFYRHFRSKDDLFVDAVARALDETGSGIEDVAKSAPEGQALRVIIERYLSVGHANSLGTGCPISALGPELARKPLAVRKRIEALQEAYRERLLPFIPGQTREEKLAKCRLLFPSMAGVLMMARLASAPQSREQILMEARHFFIKSFAE
;
A
#
# COMPACT_ATOMS: atom_id res chain seq x y z
N MET A 1 45.81 19.18 8.60
CA MET A 1 45.20 17.90 9.00
C MET A 1 43.84 18.15 9.70
N ARG A 2 42.80 18.65 8.98
CA ARG A 2 41.46 18.95 9.50
C ARG A 2 40.37 18.87 8.41
N VAL A 3 40.41 17.89 7.52
CA VAL A 3 39.38 17.74 6.46
C VAL A 3 38.42 16.59 6.74
N TRP A 4 38.74 15.68 7.65
CA TRP A 4 38.00 14.45 7.93
C TRP A 4 36.75 14.62 8.84
N SER A 5 36.69 15.62 9.68
CA SER A 5 35.58 15.77 10.64
C SER A 5 34.28 16.32 10.00
N TYR A 6 34.40 17.17 8.98
CA TYR A 6 33.25 17.83 8.34
C TYR A 6 32.43 16.88 7.47
N SER A 7 33.12 16.01 6.72
CA SER A 7 32.48 15.00 5.84
C SER A 7 31.67 13.96 6.66
N HIS A 8 32.18 13.51 7.80
CA HIS A 8 31.47 12.55 8.68
C HIS A 8 30.25 13.16 9.35
N ALA A 9 30.34 14.39 9.85
CA ALA A 9 29.23 15.08 10.49
C ALA A 9 28.08 15.38 9.51
N VAL A 10 28.41 15.79 8.27
CA VAL A 10 27.42 16.03 7.21
C VAL A 10 26.76 14.74 6.77
N ARG A 11 27.51 13.66 6.58
CA ARG A 11 27.01 12.33 6.22
C ARG A 11 26.10 11.75 7.30
N TYR A 12 26.49 11.81 8.54
CA TYR A 12 25.67 11.41 9.69
C TYR A 12 24.36 12.22 9.78
N SER A 13 24.41 13.52 9.51
CA SER A 13 23.22 14.40 9.47
C SER A 13 22.25 14.02 8.35
N LEU A 14 22.75 13.64 7.16
CA LEU A 14 21.93 13.22 6.02
C LEU A 14 21.29 11.84 6.26
N GLU A 15 22.04 10.90 6.78
CA GLU A 15 21.54 9.56 7.13
C GLU A 15 20.49 9.65 8.24
N HIS A 16 20.72 10.42 9.28
CA HIS A 16 19.76 10.66 10.35
C HIS A 16 18.47 11.32 9.83
N LYS A 17 18.58 12.28 8.90
CA LYS A 17 17.42 12.92 8.27
C LYS A 17 16.61 11.92 7.44
N ALA A 18 17.26 11.02 6.70
CA ALA A 18 16.62 9.97 5.90
C ALA A 18 15.88 8.96 6.79
N LEU A 19 16.54 8.46 7.85
CA LEU A 19 15.93 7.55 8.83
C LEU A 19 14.72 8.18 9.52
N THR A 20 14.83 9.46 9.91
CA THR A 20 13.72 10.18 10.51
C THR A 20 12.54 10.31 9.55
N ARG A 21 12.81 10.64 8.28
CA ARG A 21 11.78 10.72 7.24
C ARG A 21 11.10 9.36 7.01
N ASP A 22 11.87 8.28 6.96
CA ASP A 22 11.35 6.92 6.80
C ASP A 22 10.44 6.52 7.97
N ASN A 23 10.83 6.81 9.20
CA ASN A 23 10.00 6.59 10.39
C ASN A 23 8.67 7.38 10.31
N ILE A 24 8.71 8.65 9.92
CA ILE A 24 7.48 9.45 9.74
C ILE A 24 6.59 8.81 8.68
N LEU A 25 7.14 8.36 7.55
CA LEU A 25 6.38 7.72 6.48
C LEU A 25 5.73 6.41 6.93
N SER A 26 6.44 5.55 7.64
CA SER A 26 5.90 4.30 8.18
C SER A 26 4.74 4.56 9.14
N MET A 27 4.90 5.54 10.06
CA MET A 27 3.84 5.93 10.98
C MET A 27 2.64 6.56 10.27
N ALA A 28 2.89 7.40 9.25
CA ALA A 28 1.83 8.02 8.44
C ALA A 28 1.07 6.97 7.61
N ALA A 29 1.78 6.07 6.93
CA ALA A 29 1.21 5.00 6.13
C ALA A 29 0.24 4.14 6.96
N ARG A 30 0.66 3.76 8.16
CA ARG A 30 -0.19 3.01 9.09
C ARG A 30 -1.37 3.85 9.60
N SER A 31 -1.10 5.06 10.10
CA SER A 31 -2.13 5.91 10.70
C SER A 31 -3.22 6.33 9.71
N PHE A 32 -2.84 6.60 8.45
CA PHE A 32 -3.81 6.95 7.41
C PHE A 32 -4.71 5.75 7.05
N ARG A 33 -4.15 4.54 6.93
CA ARG A 33 -4.96 3.34 6.70
C ARG A 33 -5.93 3.04 7.85
N GLU A 34 -5.52 3.28 9.10
CA GLU A 34 -6.35 3.02 10.29
C GLU A 34 -7.44 4.08 10.51
N ARG A 35 -7.18 5.35 10.19
CA ARG A 35 -7.99 6.50 10.64
C ARG A 35 -8.40 7.47 9.53
N GLY A 36 -8.02 7.19 8.29
CA GLY A 36 -8.14 8.12 7.16
C GLY A 36 -7.03 9.17 7.14
N GLY A 37 -6.83 9.79 5.99
CA GLY A 37 -5.83 10.84 5.77
C GLY A 37 -6.17 12.17 6.45
N SER A 38 -7.36 12.28 7.06
CA SER A 38 -7.72 13.39 7.94
C SER A 38 -6.95 13.36 9.27
N SER A 39 -6.29 12.23 9.61
CA SER A 39 -5.36 12.15 10.73
C SER A 39 -4.41 13.33 10.69
N GLY A 40 -4.49 14.21 11.68
CA GLY A 40 -3.74 15.47 11.69
C GLY A 40 -2.23 15.24 11.67
N ILE A 41 -1.46 16.10 10.97
CA ILE A 41 0.01 16.08 10.98
C ILE A 41 0.56 15.95 12.41
N GLY A 42 -0.06 16.64 13.38
CA GLY A 42 0.33 16.57 14.78
C GLY A 42 0.29 15.15 15.37
N THR A 43 -0.71 14.35 15.00
CA THR A 43 -0.82 12.95 15.45
C THR A 43 0.28 12.08 14.86
N VAL A 44 0.58 12.24 13.56
CA VAL A 44 1.67 11.51 12.89
C VAL A 44 3.01 11.88 13.50
N MET A 45 3.30 13.18 13.65
CA MET A 45 4.56 13.68 14.21
C MET A 45 4.75 13.23 15.67
N LYS A 46 3.69 13.30 16.49
CA LYS A 46 3.74 12.80 17.88
C LYS A 46 4.05 11.30 17.94
N LYS A 47 3.42 10.48 17.09
CA LYS A 47 3.71 9.04 17.01
C LYS A 47 5.14 8.75 16.54
N SER A 48 5.72 9.63 15.73
CA SER A 48 7.12 9.53 15.28
C SER A 48 8.13 10.09 16.28
N GLY A 49 7.69 10.51 17.48
CA GLY A 49 8.56 11.11 18.50
C GLY A 49 9.02 12.54 18.19
N LEU A 50 8.32 13.24 17.29
CA LEU A 50 8.73 14.56 16.79
C LEU A 50 7.68 15.64 17.08
N THR A 51 8.14 16.90 17.06
CA THR A 51 7.27 18.08 17.20
C THR A 51 6.58 18.39 15.87
N LYS A 52 5.40 19.02 15.94
CA LYS A 52 4.69 19.52 14.75
C LYS A 52 5.53 20.48 13.89
N GLY A 53 6.40 21.29 14.52
CA GLY A 53 7.30 22.23 13.82
C GLY A 53 8.39 21.53 12.99
N GLY A 54 8.77 20.28 13.33
CA GLY A 54 9.74 19.50 12.57
C GLY A 54 9.22 18.98 11.22
N PHE A 55 7.90 19.02 11.00
CA PHE A 55 7.25 18.48 9.78
C PHE A 55 7.83 19.09 8.48
N TYR A 56 7.91 20.39 8.39
CA TYR A 56 8.35 21.11 7.18
C TYR A 56 9.84 20.93 6.83
N ARG A 57 10.62 20.30 7.71
CA ARG A 57 12.00 19.86 7.40
C ARG A 57 12.03 18.62 6.51
N HIS A 58 10.93 17.84 6.48
CA HIS A 58 10.84 16.56 5.80
C HIS A 58 9.83 16.54 4.64
N PHE A 59 8.74 17.33 4.72
CA PHE A 59 7.65 17.34 3.74
C PHE A 59 7.24 18.77 3.41
N ARG A 60 6.96 19.04 2.13
CA ARG A 60 6.55 20.37 1.64
C ARG A 60 5.12 20.70 2.02
N SER A 61 4.25 19.67 2.07
CA SER A 61 2.84 19.82 2.35
C SER A 61 2.25 18.55 2.99
N LYS A 62 1.02 18.66 3.52
CA LYS A 62 0.25 17.51 3.98
C LYS A 62 -0.04 16.53 2.84
N ASP A 63 -0.31 17.03 1.65
CA ASP A 63 -0.57 16.18 0.47
C ASP A 63 0.70 15.45 0.00
N ASP A 64 1.89 16.06 0.12
CA ASP A 64 3.15 15.34 -0.14
C ASP A 64 3.34 14.19 0.84
N LEU A 65 3.17 14.43 2.15
CA LEU A 65 3.22 13.35 3.14
C LEU A 65 2.18 12.26 2.81
N PHE A 66 0.97 12.66 2.42
CA PHE A 66 -0.11 11.71 2.12
C PHE A 66 0.23 10.82 0.92
N VAL A 67 0.71 11.41 -0.18
CA VAL A 67 1.13 10.64 -1.38
C VAL A 67 2.30 9.73 -1.06
N ASP A 68 3.32 10.22 -0.36
CA ASP A 68 4.50 9.43 -0.01
C ASP A 68 4.14 8.29 0.97
N ALA A 69 3.18 8.50 1.88
CA ALA A 69 2.66 7.46 2.77
C ALA A 69 1.85 6.41 2.01
N VAL A 70 1.07 6.80 0.99
CA VAL A 70 0.38 5.84 0.11
C VAL A 70 1.38 5.06 -0.72
N ALA A 71 2.43 5.71 -1.25
CA ALA A 71 3.51 5.03 -1.97
C ALA A 71 4.20 3.97 -1.08
N ARG A 72 4.55 4.33 0.14
CA ARG A 72 5.12 3.39 1.12
C ARG A 72 4.19 2.21 1.40
N ALA A 73 2.88 2.48 1.60
CA ALA A 73 1.89 1.44 1.85
C ALA A 73 1.70 0.49 0.65
N LEU A 74 1.76 1.00 -0.59
CA LEU A 74 1.73 0.18 -1.81
C LEU A 74 2.99 -0.66 -1.93
N ASP A 75 4.15 -0.11 -1.60
CA ASP A 75 5.42 -0.84 -1.63
C ASP A 75 5.43 -1.99 -0.61
N GLU A 76 5.05 -1.73 0.65
CA GLU A 76 4.92 -2.75 1.70
C GLU A 76 3.96 -3.88 1.30
N THR A 77 2.79 -3.51 0.75
CA THR A 77 1.79 -4.48 0.32
C THR A 77 2.27 -5.27 -0.90
N GLY A 78 2.92 -4.60 -1.85
CA GLY A 78 3.46 -5.20 -3.06
C GLY A 78 4.58 -6.19 -2.76
N SER A 79 5.52 -5.86 -1.88
CA SER A 79 6.61 -6.75 -1.46
C SER A 79 6.05 -8.02 -0.83
N GLY A 80 5.08 -7.92 0.09
CA GLY A 80 4.46 -9.08 0.70
C GLY A 80 3.68 -9.97 -0.26
N ILE A 81 3.12 -9.39 -1.34
CA ILE A 81 2.46 -10.15 -2.41
C ILE A 81 3.51 -10.83 -3.30
N GLU A 82 4.58 -10.13 -3.69
CA GLU A 82 5.66 -10.72 -4.48
C GLU A 82 6.32 -11.89 -3.79
N ASP A 83 6.56 -11.80 -2.49
CA ASP A 83 7.23 -12.84 -1.72
C ASP A 83 6.41 -14.14 -1.75
N VAL A 84 5.08 -14.06 -1.56
CA VAL A 84 4.22 -15.25 -1.66
C VAL A 84 4.11 -15.76 -3.11
N ALA A 85 4.07 -14.88 -4.09
CA ALA A 85 4.01 -15.25 -5.50
C ALA A 85 5.28 -15.96 -5.98
N LYS A 86 6.46 -15.47 -5.57
CA LYS A 86 7.77 -16.09 -5.89
C LYS A 86 7.95 -17.44 -5.21
N SER A 87 7.32 -17.66 -4.06
CA SER A 87 7.37 -18.92 -3.30
C SER A 87 6.30 -19.92 -3.74
N ALA A 88 5.40 -19.55 -4.64
CA ALA A 88 4.31 -20.39 -5.10
C ALA A 88 4.82 -21.51 -6.02
N PRO A 89 4.16 -22.69 -6.05
CA PRO A 89 4.40 -23.70 -7.08
C PRO A 89 4.18 -23.13 -8.49
N GLU A 90 4.82 -23.74 -9.48
CA GLU A 90 4.70 -23.33 -10.86
C GLU A 90 3.23 -23.22 -11.29
N GLY A 91 2.88 -22.16 -11.98
CA GLY A 91 1.52 -21.87 -12.45
C GLY A 91 0.53 -21.40 -11.37
N GLN A 92 0.92 -21.39 -10.08
CA GLN A 92 0.00 -21.04 -8.99
C GLN A 92 0.19 -19.64 -8.41
N ALA A 93 1.08 -18.84 -8.96
CA ALA A 93 1.41 -17.52 -8.41
C ALA A 93 0.17 -16.62 -8.22
N LEU A 94 -0.70 -16.51 -9.24
CA LEU A 94 -1.90 -15.69 -9.15
C LEU A 94 -2.90 -16.25 -8.12
N ARG A 95 -3.04 -17.55 -8.01
CA ARG A 95 -3.89 -18.20 -7.01
C ARG A 95 -3.47 -17.80 -5.60
N VAL A 96 -2.19 -17.92 -5.25
CA VAL A 96 -1.70 -17.57 -3.91
C VAL A 96 -1.80 -16.06 -3.64
N ILE A 97 -1.66 -15.22 -4.67
CA ILE A 97 -1.91 -13.78 -4.56
C ILE A 97 -3.36 -13.51 -4.14
N ILE A 98 -4.33 -14.13 -4.82
CA ILE A 98 -5.76 -13.97 -4.52
C ILE A 98 -6.06 -14.48 -3.10
N GLU A 99 -5.58 -15.66 -2.74
CA GLU A 99 -5.76 -16.25 -1.41
C GLU A 99 -5.17 -15.38 -0.31
N ARG A 100 -3.96 -14.84 -0.50
CA ARG A 100 -3.31 -13.94 0.45
C ARG A 100 -4.05 -12.61 0.57
N TYR A 101 -4.45 -12.03 -0.56
CA TYR A 101 -5.11 -10.73 -0.59
C TYR A 101 -6.51 -10.79 0.06
N LEU A 102 -7.31 -11.82 -0.24
CA LEU A 102 -8.67 -12.02 0.28
C LEU A 102 -8.67 -12.92 1.53
N SER A 103 -7.64 -12.81 2.39
CA SER A 103 -7.59 -13.54 3.64
C SER A 103 -8.26 -12.76 4.79
N VAL A 104 -8.75 -13.50 5.80
CA VAL A 104 -9.26 -12.91 7.06
C VAL A 104 -8.16 -12.08 7.74
N GLY A 105 -6.92 -12.56 7.71
CA GLY A 105 -5.77 -11.82 8.26
C GLY A 105 -5.59 -10.45 7.60
N HIS A 106 -5.69 -10.36 6.26
CA HIS A 106 -5.62 -9.07 5.55
C HIS A 106 -6.84 -8.19 5.83
N ALA A 107 -8.03 -8.77 5.91
CA ALA A 107 -9.25 -8.01 6.25
C ALA A 107 -9.14 -7.37 7.64
N ASN A 108 -8.58 -8.08 8.62
CA ASN A 108 -8.40 -7.60 9.99
C ASN A 108 -7.22 -6.62 10.16
N SER A 109 -6.25 -6.63 9.22
CA SER A 109 -5.02 -5.83 9.31
C SER A 109 -5.18 -4.49 8.59
N LEU A 110 -6.05 -3.61 9.11
CA LEU A 110 -6.34 -2.33 8.45
C LEU A 110 -5.09 -1.46 8.27
N GLY A 111 -4.26 -1.33 9.30
CA GLY A 111 -3.07 -0.47 9.31
C GLY A 111 -1.90 -0.95 8.44
N THR A 112 -1.89 -2.23 8.04
CA THR A 112 -0.83 -2.83 7.19
C THR A 112 -1.36 -3.40 5.87
N GLY A 113 -2.69 -3.34 5.66
CA GLY A 113 -3.34 -3.84 4.46
C GLY A 113 -3.30 -2.85 3.29
N CYS A 114 -3.99 -3.23 2.21
CA CYS A 114 -4.06 -2.45 0.97
C CYS A 114 -4.54 -1.00 1.22
N PRO A 115 -3.75 0.01 0.81
CA PRO A 115 -4.12 1.41 1.00
C PRO A 115 -5.31 1.83 0.13
N ILE A 116 -5.54 1.18 -1.01
CA ILE A 116 -6.65 1.49 -1.90
C ILE A 116 -7.98 1.09 -1.27
N SER A 117 -8.05 -0.11 -0.65
CA SER A 117 -9.27 -0.54 0.06
C SER A 117 -9.55 0.28 1.33
N ALA A 118 -8.52 0.89 1.93
CA ALA A 118 -8.68 1.72 3.13
C ALA A 118 -8.99 3.18 2.81
N LEU A 119 -8.40 3.73 1.75
CA LEU A 119 -8.38 5.17 1.45
C LEU A 119 -9.06 5.55 0.12
N GLY A 120 -9.53 4.58 -0.67
CA GLY A 120 -10.07 4.81 -2.02
C GLY A 120 -11.05 5.97 -2.13
N PRO A 121 -12.11 6.06 -1.31
CA PRO A 121 -13.04 7.18 -1.35
C PRO A 121 -12.43 8.53 -1.02
N GLU A 122 -11.39 8.58 -0.18
CA GLU A 122 -10.67 9.81 0.13
C GLU A 122 -9.72 10.21 -1.02
N LEU A 123 -9.01 9.22 -1.59
CA LEU A 123 -8.13 9.42 -2.75
C LEU A 123 -8.90 10.01 -3.93
N ALA A 124 -10.12 9.53 -4.19
CA ALA A 124 -10.98 10.02 -5.27
C ALA A 124 -11.38 11.49 -5.11
N ARG A 125 -11.44 12.01 -3.88
CA ARG A 125 -11.78 13.42 -3.58
C ARG A 125 -10.58 14.35 -3.56
N LYS A 126 -9.36 13.84 -3.72
CA LYS A 126 -8.14 14.67 -3.75
C LYS A 126 -8.07 15.53 -5.02
N PRO A 127 -7.37 16.67 -4.96
CA PRO A 127 -7.12 17.50 -6.15
C PRO A 127 -6.50 16.69 -7.30
N LEU A 128 -6.74 17.11 -8.54
CA LEU A 128 -6.28 16.42 -9.73
C LEU A 128 -4.77 16.12 -9.71
N ALA A 129 -3.95 17.07 -9.26
CA ALA A 129 -2.50 16.90 -9.17
C ALA A 129 -2.11 15.75 -8.22
N VAL A 130 -2.81 15.59 -7.09
CA VAL A 130 -2.60 14.49 -6.15
C VAL A 130 -3.07 13.17 -6.78
N ARG A 131 -4.25 13.15 -7.41
CA ARG A 131 -4.79 11.95 -8.07
C ARG A 131 -3.88 11.42 -9.18
N LYS A 132 -3.29 12.30 -10.00
CA LYS A 132 -2.30 11.91 -11.02
C LYS A 132 -1.07 11.22 -10.41
N ARG A 133 -0.57 11.70 -9.27
CA ARG A 133 0.55 11.05 -8.56
C ARG A 133 0.15 9.66 -8.04
N ILE A 134 -1.06 9.53 -7.49
CA ILE A 134 -1.58 8.22 -7.01
C ILE A 134 -1.80 7.25 -8.18
N GLU A 135 -2.31 7.74 -9.32
CA GLU A 135 -2.47 6.93 -10.54
C GLU A 135 -1.13 6.37 -11.02
N ALA A 136 -0.08 7.19 -11.05
CA ALA A 136 1.27 6.73 -11.41
C ALA A 136 1.79 5.66 -10.44
N LEU A 137 1.52 5.78 -9.14
CA LEU A 137 1.88 4.76 -8.15
C LEU A 137 1.12 3.45 -8.36
N GLN A 138 -0.16 3.52 -8.72
CA GLN A 138 -0.96 2.33 -9.04
C GLN A 138 -0.48 1.66 -10.33
N GLU A 139 -0.05 2.44 -11.33
CA GLU A 139 0.53 1.88 -12.55
C GLU A 139 1.83 1.14 -12.26
N ALA A 140 2.74 1.76 -11.52
CA ALA A 140 3.99 1.12 -11.09
C ALA A 140 3.71 -0.17 -10.28
N TYR A 141 2.70 -0.17 -9.44
CA TYR A 141 2.28 -1.35 -8.68
C TYR A 141 1.77 -2.47 -9.60
N ARG A 142 0.96 -2.15 -10.62
CA ARG A 142 0.49 -3.13 -11.62
C ARG A 142 1.64 -3.74 -12.41
N GLU A 143 2.57 -2.90 -12.91
CA GLU A 143 3.76 -3.37 -13.64
C GLU A 143 4.58 -4.38 -12.81
N ARG A 144 4.75 -4.11 -11.53
CA ARG A 144 5.46 -4.99 -10.59
C ARG A 144 4.81 -6.37 -10.46
N LEU A 145 3.48 -6.46 -10.61
CA LEU A 145 2.73 -7.71 -10.48
C LEU A 145 2.52 -8.46 -11.79
N LEU A 146 2.77 -7.84 -12.95
CA LEU A 146 2.59 -8.46 -14.26
C LEU A 146 3.29 -9.83 -14.45
N PRO A 147 4.50 -10.07 -13.91
CA PRO A 147 5.16 -11.37 -14.05
C PRO A 147 4.33 -12.55 -13.50
N PHE A 148 3.46 -12.29 -12.54
CA PHE A 148 2.65 -13.29 -11.85
C PHE A 148 1.25 -13.46 -12.45
N ILE A 149 0.92 -12.69 -13.49
CA ILE A 149 -0.41 -12.71 -14.11
C ILE A 149 -0.38 -13.62 -15.35
N PRO A 150 -1.25 -14.63 -15.46
CA PRO A 150 -1.35 -15.48 -16.65
C PRO A 150 -1.89 -14.69 -17.85
N GLY A 151 -1.33 -14.95 -19.03
CA GLY A 151 -1.72 -14.34 -20.31
C GLY A 151 -0.59 -14.44 -21.32
N GLN A 152 -0.97 -14.46 -22.61
CA GLN A 152 -0.03 -14.59 -23.72
C GLN A 152 0.66 -13.26 -24.06
N THR A 153 -0.07 -12.16 -23.89
CA THR A 153 0.41 -10.82 -24.20
C THR A 153 0.45 -9.93 -22.96
N ARG A 154 1.29 -8.89 -23.01
CA ARG A 154 1.33 -7.89 -21.95
C ARG A 154 -0.03 -7.18 -21.79
N GLU A 155 -0.74 -6.94 -22.88
CA GLU A 155 -2.05 -6.28 -22.86
C GLU A 155 -3.12 -7.14 -22.16
N GLU A 156 -3.17 -8.43 -22.43
CA GLU A 156 -4.05 -9.37 -21.71
C GLU A 156 -3.77 -9.37 -20.20
N LYS A 157 -2.49 -9.42 -19.80
CA LYS A 157 -2.10 -9.37 -18.40
C LYS A 157 -2.53 -8.05 -17.75
N LEU A 158 -2.32 -6.91 -18.42
CA LEU A 158 -2.76 -5.59 -17.96
C LEU A 158 -4.28 -5.50 -17.82
N ALA A 159 -5.04 -6.04 -18.79
CA ALA A 159 -6.50 -6.07 -18.75
C ALA A 159 -6.99 -6.86 -17.52
N LYS A 160 -6.40 -8.02 -17.25
CA LYS A 160 -6.68 -8.81 -16.04
C LYS A 160 -6.34 -8.00 -14.76
N CYS A 161 -5.19 -7.36 -14.70
CA CYS A 161 -4.80 -6.52 -13.55
C CYS A 161 -5.77 -5.36 -13.29
N ARG A 162 -6.22 -4.68 -14.37
CA ARG A 162 -7.15 -3.54 -14.28
C ARG A 162 -8.51 -3.92 -13.73
N LEU A 163 -8.92 -5.18 -13.89
CA LEU A 163 -10.17 -5.69 -13.35
C LEU A 163 -9.99 -6.34 -11.97
N LEU A 164 -9.04 -7.27 -11.85
CA LEU A 164 -8.87 -8.11 -10.67
C LEU A 164 -8.55 -7.30 -9.41
N PHE A 165 -7.50 -6.47 -9.43
CA PHE A 165 -7.05 -5.77 -8.22
C PHE A 165 -8.07 -4.76 -7.66
N PRO A 166 -8.72 -3.91 -8.48
CA PRO A 166 -9.80 -3.05 -7.98
C PRO A 166 -10.99 -3.85 -7.45
N SER A 167 -11.36 -4.96 -8.09
CA SER A 167 -12.45 -5.83 -7.63
C SER A 167 -12.12 -6.47 -6.27
N MET A 168 -10.91 -7.00 -6.10
CA MET A 168 -10.46 -7.53 -4.81
C MET A 168 -10.42 -6.44 -3.72
N ALA A 169 -10.02 -5.20 -4.06
CA ALA A 169 -10.02 -4.09 -3.11
C ALA A 169 -11.44 -3.73 -2.67
N GLY A 170 -12.40 -3.77 -3.59
CA GLY A 170 -13.84 -3.60 -3.30
C GLY A 170 -14.38 -4.70 -2.38
N VAL A 171 -14.10 -5.97 -2.70
CA VAL A 171 -14.49 -7.11 -1.83
C VAL A 171 -13.88 -6.98 -0.44
N LEU A 172 -12.59 -6.64 -0.33
CA LEU A 172 -11.93 -6.46 0.96
C LEU A 172 -12.59 -5.35 1.80
N MET A 173 -12.99 -4.25 1.15
CA MET A 173 -13.71 -3.16 1.79
C MET A 173 -15.09 -3.65 2.30
N MET A 174 -15.85 -4.38 1.48
CA MET A 174 -17.16 -4.92 1.89
C MET A 174 -17.03 -5.97 3.00
N ALA A 175 -16.01 -6.83 2.95
CA ALA A 175 -15.75 -7.78 4.03
C ALA A 175 -15.44 -7.09 5.37
N ARG A 176 -14.77 -5.92 5.34
CA ARG A 176 -14.52 -5.11 6.55
C ARG A 176 -15.77 -4.47 7.12
N LEU A 177 -16.82 -4.23 6.31
CA LEU A 177 -18.11 -3.70 6.77
C LEU A 177 -18.98 -4.78 7.42
N ALA A 178 -18.70 -6.06 7.18
CA ALA A 178 -19.46 -7.14 7.78
C ALA A 178 -19.30 -7.12 9.32
N SER A 179 -20.43 -7.06 10.04
CA SER A 179 -20.45 -7.00 11.50
C SER A 179 -20.14 -8.34 12.15
N ALA A 180 -20.54 -9.46 11.50
CA ALA A 180 -20.29 -10.80 11.99
C ALA A 180 -19.02 -11.40 11.34
N PRO A 181 -18.13 -12.05 12.13
CA PRO A 181 -16.96 -12.71 11.60
C PRO A 181 -17.27 -13.77 10.52
N GLN A 182 -18.35 -14.51 10.70
CA GLN A 182 -18.81 -15.55 9.76
C GLN A 182 -19.20 -14.94 8.41
N SER A 183 -19.94 -13.82 8.40
CA SER A 183 -20.31 -13.11 7.17
C SER A 183 -19.07 -12.57 6.44
N ARG A 184 -18.09 -12.06 7.19
CA ARG A 184 -16.80 -11.62 6.62
C ARG A 184 -16.08 -12.77 5.93
N GLU A 185 -15.97 -13.90 6.61
CA GLU A 185 -15.28 -15.08 6.07
C GLU A 185 -15.97 -15.62 4.83
N GLN A 186 -17.32 -15.68 4.85
CA GLN A 186 -18.11 -16.09 3.70
C GLN A 186 -17.88 -15.20 2.48
N ILE A 187 -17.94 -13.87 2.63
CA ILE A 187 -17.66 -12.91 1.53
C ILE A 187 -16.28 -13.16 0.93
N LEU A 188 -15.26 -13.34 1.78
CA LEU A 188 -13.89 -13.56 1.32
C LEU A 188 -13.74 -14.91 0.63
N MET A 189 -14.36 -15.96 1.15
CA MET A 189 -14.30 -17.31 0.59
C MET A 189 -14.96 -17.38 -0.81
N GLU A 190 -16.17 -16.86 -0.93
CA GLU A 190 -16.91 -16.83 -2.19
C GLU A 190 -16.15 -16.03 -3.27
N ALA A 191 -15.63 -14.87 -2.89
CA ALA A 191 -14.82 -14.03 -3.79
C ALA A 191 -13.51 -14.71 -4.20
N ARG A 192 -12.80 -15.38 -3.29
CA ARG A 192 -11.60 -16.17 -3.64
C ARG A 192 -11.92 -17.25 -4.68
N HIS A 193 -12.97 -18.03 -4.43
CA HIS A 193 -13.40 -19.07 -5.37
C HIS A 193 -13.70 -18.50 -6.76
N PHE A 194 -14.47 -17.42 -6.82
CA PHE A 194 -14.82 -16.76 -8.07
C PHE A 194 -13.58 -16.23 -8.81
N PHE A 195 -12.69 -15.51 -8.13
CA PHE A 195 -11.52 -14.91 -8.78
C PHE A 195 -10.47 -15.95 -9.19
N ILE A 196 -10.27 -17.01 -8.42
CA ILE A 196 -9.37 -18.10 -8.81
C ILE A 196 -9.88 -18.75 -10.09
N LYS A 197 -11.15 -19.14 -10.13
CA LYS A 197 -11.76 -19.74 -11.32
C LYS A 197 -11.74 -18.84 -12.55
N SER A 198 -11.93 -17.52 -12.37
CA SER A 198 -12.04 -16.57 -13.48
C SER A 198 -10.69 -16.06 -14.01
N PHE A 199 -9.65 -16.06 -13.20
CA PHE A 199 -8.38 -15.38 -13.54
C PHE A 199 -7.14 -16.27 -13.42
N ALA A 200 -7.18 -17.35 -12.63
CA ALA A 200 -6.02 -18.19 -12.35
C ALA A 200 -6.11 -19.61 -12.94
N GLU A 201 -7.28 -20.01 -13.43
CA GLU A 201 -7.55 -21.22 -14.22
C GLU A 201 -7.76 -20.84 -15.69
#